data_32b5032dcab7f9288565d1d71e0d6efe
#
_entry.id   32b5032dcab7f9288565d1d71e0d6efe
#
_cell.length_a   1.000
_cell.length_b   1.000
_cell.length_c   1.000
_cell.angle_alpha   90.00
_cell.angle_beta   90.00
_cell.angle_gamma   90.00
#
_symmetry.space_group_name_H-M   'P 1'
#
loop_
_entity.id
_entity.type
_entity.pdbx_description
1 polymer ?
#
loop_
_entity_poly.entity_id
_entity_poly.type
_entity_poly.pdbx_seq_one_letter_code
_entity_poly.pdbx_strand_id
1 'polypeptide(L)'
;VQRATVIGGGFIGLEMMENLVELGIEVQLVEMAPQVMPNLDFEMAQMLHAQINLHGVNLILQDGLKEIRQEGQELILTSGRKLETDLTILAIGVLPKNTLAKEAGLELGFKGGVKVDAQMRTSQADIFAIGDVIEVVDAVTGGATNIPLAWPANRQGRLVADVINGLEAAYQGTQGTAVAKV
;
A
#
# COMPACT_ATOMS: atom_id res chain seq x y z
N VAL A 1 8.26 -23.98 -5.20
CA VAL A 1 7.78 -22.86 -6.02
C VAL A 1 8.84 -22.58 -7.06
N GLN A 2 8.48 -22.71 -8.33
CA GLN A 2 9.36 -22.39 -9.45
C GLN A 2 8.93 -21.09 -10.14
N ARG A 3 7.62 -20.83 -10.16
CA ARG A 3 7.02 -19.65 -10.78
C ARG A 3 6.08 -18.94 -9.79
N ALA A 4 6.23 -17.62 -9.65
CA ALA A 4 5.36 -16.79 -8.84
C ALA A 4 4.72 -15.66 -9.67
N THR A 5 3.48 -15.31 -9.33
CA THR A 5 2.80 -14.15 -9.91
C THR A 5 2.49 -13.15 -8.80
N VAL A 6 2.96 -11.93 -8.97
CA VAL A 6 2.65 -10.79 -8.10
C VAL A 6 1.59 -9.94 -8.78
N ILE A 7 0.50 -9.68 -8.11
CA ILE A 7 -0.60 -8.84 -8.59
C ILE A 7 -0.55 -7.49 -7.86
N GLY A 8 -0.27 -6.44 -8.61
CA GLY A 8 -0.09 -5.07 -8.13
C GLY A 8 1.37 -4.61 -8.20
N GLY A 9 1.62 -3.53 -8.93
CA GLY A 9 2.94 -2.94 -9.17
C GLY A 9 3.27 -1.75 -8.27
N GLY A 10 2.68 -1.68 -7.06
CA GLY A 10 3.05 -0.70 -6.04
C GLY A 10 4.30 -1.11 -5.24
N PHE A 11 4.63 -0.38 -4.16
CA PHE A 11 5.80 -0.64 -3.31
C PHE A 11 5.89 -2.11 -2.86
N ILE A 12 4.82 -2.64 -2.25
CA ILE A 12 4.80 -4.01 -1.75
C ILE A 12 5.01 -5.03 -2.87
N GLY A 13 4.36 -4.80 -4.03
CA GLY A 13 4.50 -5.70 -5.17
C GLY A 13 5.92 -5.73 -5.72
N LEU A 14 6.58 -4.58 -5.84
CA LEU A 14 7.96 -4.50 -6.31
C LEU A 14 8.95 -5.13 -5.31
N GLU A 15 8.81 -4.87 -4.02
CA GLU A 15 9.63 -5.50 -2.99
C GLU A 15 9.49 -7.04 -2.97
N MET A 16 8.26 -7.53 -3.12
CA MET A 16 8.01 -8.97 -3.22
C MET A 16 8.60 -9.57 -4.51
N MET A 17 8.42 -8.90 -5.64
CA MET A 17 9.00 -9.28 -6.93
C MET A 17 10.53 -9.41 -6.83
N GLU A 18 11.20 -8.37 -6.32
CA GLU A 18 12.65 -8.36 -6.15
C GLU A 18 13.14 -9.56 -5.32
N ASN A 19 12.55 -9.76 -4.13
CA ASN A 19 12.93 -10.85 -3.25
C ASN A 19 12.72 -12.23 -3.90
N LEU A 20 11.66 -12.42 -4.67
CA LEU A 20 11.40 -13.66 -5.39
C LEU A 20 12.44 -13.90 -6.50
N VAL A 21 12.81 -12.86 -7.23
CA VAL A 21 13.87 -12.92 -8.25
C VAL A 21 15.22 -13.26 -7.61
N GLU A 22 15.58 -12.66 -6.49
CA GLU A 22 16.81 -12.99 -5.76
C GLU A 22 16.85 -14.47 -5.28
N LEU A 23 15.70 -15.06 -5.00
CA LEU A 23 15.57 -16.49 -4.68
C LEU A 23 15.62 -17.41 -5.92
N GLY A 24 15.78 -16.87 -7.12
CA GLY A 24 15.85 -17.63 -8.37
C GLY A 24 14.48 -18.13 -8.85
N ILE A 25 13.38 -17.53 -8.42
CA ILE A 25 12.02 -17.86 -8.83
C ILE A 25 11.70 -17.08 -10.10
N GLU A 26 11.08 -17.72 -11.09
CA GLU A 26 10.52 -17.06 -12.27
C GLU A 26 9.34 -16.18 -11.85
N VAL A 27 9.40 -14.87 -12.12
CA VAL A 27 8.38 -13.92 -11.64
C VAL A 27 7.59 -13.31 -12.78
N GLN A 28 6.28 -13.25 -12.59
CA GLN A 28 5.33 -12.47 -13.39
C GLN A 28 4.78 -11.34 -12.52
N LEU A 29 4.80 -10.11 -13.00
CA LEU A 29 4.21 -8.95 -12.32
C LEU A 29 3.06 -8.40 -13.15
N VAL A 30 1.87 -8.37 -12.58
CA VAL A 30 0.64 -7.88 -13.23
C VAL A 30 0.19 -6.57 -12.58
N GLU A 31 0.00 -5.52 -13.37
CA GLU A 31 -0.46 -4.21 -12.90
C GLU A 31 -1.59 -3.68 -13.79
N MET A 32 -2.69 -3.22 -13.17
CA MET A 32 -3.86 -2.67 -13.88
C MET A 32 -3.57 -1.31 -14.53
N ALA A 33 -2.69 -0.53 -13.92
CA ALA A 33 -2.27 0.77 -14.44
C ALA A 33 -1.33 0.62 -15.66
N PRO A 34 -1.14 1.69 -16.45
CA PRO A 34 -0.18 1.67 -17.55
C PRO A 34 1.29 1.66 -17.08
N GLN A 35 1.54 1.73 -15.79
CA GLN A 35 2.86 1.73 -15.19
C GLN A 35 2.87 1.12 -13.80
N VAL A 36 4.02 0.63 -13.36
CA VAL A 36 4.28 0.37 -11.94
C VAL A 36 4.47 1.68 -11.19
N MET A 37 4.33 1.67 -9.86
CA MET A 37 4.47 2.85 -9.01
C MET A 37 3.66 4.04 -9.55
N PRO A 38 2.32 3.98 -9.51
CA PRO A 38 1.44 4.98 -10.14
C PRO A 38 1.56 6.39 -9.53
N ASN A 39 2.27 6.54 -8.42
CA ASN A 39 2.62 7.79 -7.78
C ASN A 39 3.88 8.48 -8.36
N LEU A 40 4.59 7.81 -9.27
CA LEU A 40 5.72 8.41 -10.00
C LEU A 40 5.24 9.00 -11.33
N ASP A 41 5.98 10.00 -11.82
CA ASP A 41 5.82 10.48 -13.18
C ASP A 41 6.14 9.36 -14.17
N PHE A 42 5.46 9.38 -15.33
CA PHE A 42 5.53 8.30 -16.31
C PHE A 42 6.98 8.00 -16.75
N GLU A 43 7.76 9.04 -17.00
CA GLU A 43 9.15 8.94 -17.43
C GLU A 43 10.04 8.27 -16.37
N MET A 44 9.77 8.53 -15.09
CA MET A 44 10.48 7.89 -13.98
C MET A 44 10.10 6.40 -13.86
N ALA A 45 8.83 6.08 -14.05
CA ALA A 45 8.37 4.70 -14.03
C ALA A 45 8.98 3.85 -15.17
N GLN A 46 9.31 4.45 -16.34
CA GLN A 46 9.97 3.74 -17.43
C GLN A 46 11.36 3.21 -17.05
N MET A 47 12.07 3.92 -16.17
CA MET A 47 13.36 3.44 -15.66
C MET A 47 13.19 2.15 -14.84
N LEU A 48 12.10 2.07 -14.04
CA LEU A 48 11.76 0.86 -13.29
C LEU A 48 11.35 -0.28 -14.24
N HIS A 49 10.53 0.00 -15.25
CA HIS A 49 10.15 -1.00 -16.26
C HIS A 49 11.38 -1.60 -16.94
N ALA A 50 12.38 -0.77 -17.28
CA ALA A 50 13.61 -1.24 -17.89
C ALA A 50 14.39 -2.17 -16.94
N GLN A 51 14.50 -1.84 -15.65
CA GLN A 51 15.16 -2.68 -14.65
C GLN A 51 14.40 -3.99 -14.42
N ILE A 52 13.09 -3.95 -14.26
CA ILE A 52 12.22 -5.13 -14.09
C ILE A 52 12.43 -6.11 -15.25
N ASN A 53 12.40 -5.61 -16.48
CA ASN A 53 12.62 -6.44 -17.68
C ASN A 53 14.06 -6.98 -17.75
N LEU A 54 15.06 -6.19 -17.35
CA LEU A 54 16.47 -6.60 -17.33
C LEU A 54 16.70 -7.78 -16.38
N HIS A 55 15.96 -7.83 -15.27
CA HIS A 55 16.01 -8.95 -14.32
C HIS A 55 15.13 -10.15 -14.73
N GLY A 56 14.58 -10.15 -15.95
CA GLY A 56 13.86 -11.28 -16.52
C GLY A 56 12.42 -11.44 -16.02
N VAL A 57 11.88 -10.44 -15.33
CA VAL A 57 10.48 -10.46 -14.87
C VAL A 57 9.54 -10.23 -16.05
N ASN A 58 8.50 -11.05 -16.17
CA ASN A 58 7.43 -10.87 -17.14
C ASN A 58 6.46 -9.78 -16.66
N LEU A 59 6.70 -8.53 -17.07
CA LEU A 59 5.88 -7.38 -16.69
C LEU A 59 4.64 -7.29 -17.59
N ILE A 60 3.45 -7.35 -16.99
CA ILE A 60 2.14 -7.27 -17.66
C ILE A 60 1.41 -6.05 -17.10
N LEU A 61 1.33 -5.01 -17.93
CA LEU A 61 0.64 -3.75 -17.61
C LEU A 61 -0.75 -3.69 -18.24
N GLN A 62 -1.59 -2.79 -17.74
CA GLN A 62 -2.96 -2.56 -18.22
C GLN A 62 -3.84 -3.81 -18.19
N ASP A 63 -3.55 -4.72 -17.25
CA ASP A 63 -4.31 -5.93 -17.05
C ASP A 63 -4.46 -6.23 -15.56
N GLY A 64 -5.48 -6.97 -15.18
CA GLY A 64 -5.80 -7.26 -13.79
C GLY A 64 -6.22 -8.71 -13.60
N LEU A 65 -6.10 -9.17 -12.35
CA LEU A 65 -6.58 -10.49 -11.98
C LEU A 65 -8.11 -10.51 -12.02
N LYS A 66 -8.69 -11.44 -12.78
CA LYS A 66 -10.13 -11.67 -12.88
C LYS A 66 -10.57 -12.89 -12.07
N GLU A 67 -9.82 -13.96 -12.14
CA GLU A 67 -10.21 -15.24 -11.54
C GLU A 67 -8.98 -16.09 -11.20
N ILE A 68 -9.07 -16.85 -10.14
CA ILE A 68 -8.07 -17.85 -9.74
C ILE A 68 -8.71 -19.22 -9.92
N ARG A 69 -8.05 -20.12 -10.62
CA ARG A 69 -8.51 -21.48 -10.95
C ARG A 69 -7.50 -22.53 -10.53
N GLN A 70 -7.91 -23.79 -10.61
CA GLN A 70 -7.05 -24.97 -10.37
C GLN A 70 -6.30 -24.88 -9.04
N GLU A 71 -7.04 -24.58 -7.95
CA GLU A 71 -6.47 -24.46 -6.60
C GLU A 71 -5.31 -23.45 -6.49
N GLY A 72 -5.33 -22.39 -7.35
CA GLY A 72 -4.32 -21.34 -7.36
C GLY A 72 -3.24 -21.48 -8.42
N GLN A 73 -3.27 -22.55 -9.23
CA GLN A 73 -2.23 -22.81 -10.23
C GLN A 73 -2.47 -22.12 -11.60
N GLU A 74 -3.69 -21.63 -11.87
CA GLU A 74 -4.02 -20.89 -13.08
C GLU A 74 -4.70 -19.56 -12.72
N LEU A 75 -4.17 -18.46 -13.23
CA LEU A 75 -4.78 -17.14 -13.12
C LEU A 75 -5.37 -16.73 -14.46
N ILE A 76 -6.59 -16.18 -14.44
CA ILE A 76 -7.23 -15.57 -15.60
C ILE A 76 -7.20 -14.06 -15.40
N LEU A 77 -6.60 -13.36 -16.34
CA LEU A 77 -6.59 -11.90 -16.35
C LEU A 77 -7.85 -11.31 -17.02
N THR A 78 -8.06 -10.01 -16.84
CA THR A 78 -9.23 -9.30 -17.40
C THR A 78 -9.24 -9.34 -18.93
N SER A 79 -8.06 -9.34 -19.56
CA SER A 79 -7.90 -9.52 -21.00
C SER A 79 -8.27 -10.91 -21.51
N GLY A 80 -8.46 -11.88 -20.61
CA GLY A 80 -8.63 -13.31 -20.95
C GLY A 80 -7.30 -14.07 -21.02
N ARG A 81 -6.16 -13.42 -20.82
CA ARG A 81 -4.85 -14.09 -20.75
C ARG A 81 -4.81 -15.04 -19.57
N LYS A 82 -4.23 -16.20 -19.78
CA LYS A 82 -4.00 -17.22 -18.75
C LYS A 82 -2.54 -17.20 -18.33
N LEU A 83 -2.31 -17.28 -17.03
CA LEU A 83 -0.99 -17.41 -16.45
C LEU A 83 -0.95 -18.66 -15.56
N GLU A 84 0.08 -19.47 -15.75
CA GLU A 84 0.40 -20.56 -14.82
C GLU A 84 1.27 -20.03 -13.70
N THR A 85 1.06 -20.49 -12.49
CA THR A 85 1.77 -20.03 -11.29
C THR A 85 1.74 -21.08 -10.19
N ASP A 86 2.78 -21.15 -9.37
CA ASP A 86 2.82 -21.98 -8.16
C ASP A 86 2.50 -21.18 -6.90
N LEU A 87 2.67 -19.83 -6.99
CA LEU A 87 2.46 -18.90 -5.90
C LEU A 87 1.85 -17.60 -6.44
N THR A 88 0.78 -17.14 -5.82
CA THR A 88 0.19 -15.83 -6.13
C THR A 88 0.29 -14.92 -4.91
N ILE A 89 0.85 -13.73 -5.10
CA ILE A 89 0.90 -12.67 -4.08
C ILE A 89 -0.01 -11.53 -4.52
N LEU A 90 -1.00 -11.21 -3.69
CA LEU A 90 -1.90 -10.08 -3.92
C LEU A 90 -1.37 -8.84 -3.20
N ALA A 91 -0.81 -7.89 -3.97
CA ALA A 91 -0.27 -6.61 -3.51
C ALA A 91 -1.12 -5.42 -4.03
N ILE A 92 -2.44 -5.58 -4.00
CA ILE A 92 -3.43 -4.69 -4.62
C ILE A 92 -3.83 -3.49 -3.76
N GLY A 93 -3.01 -3.15 -2.77
CA GLY A 93 -3.22 -2.04 -1.86
C GLY A 93 -3.89 -2.41 -0.55
N VAL A 94 -3.96 -1.43 0.34
CA VAL A 94 -4.54 -1.57 1.67
C VAL A 94 -5.67 -0.56 1.87
N LEU A 95 -6.64 -0.93 2.70
CA LEU A 95 -7.73 -0.06 3.13
C LEU A 95 -7.79 -0.02 4.65
N PRO A 96 -8.12 1.14 5.26
CA PRO A 96 -8.30 1.26 6.69
C PRO A 96 -9.32 0.24 7.21
N LYS A 97 -8.94 -0.59 8.18
CA LYS A 97 -9.87 -1.52 8.83
C LYS A 97 -10.70 -0.76 9.88
N ASN A 98 -11.69 -0.05 9.42
CA ASN A 98 -12.46 0.94 10.20
C ASN A 98 -13.78 0.42 10.77
N THR A 99 -14.08 -0.88 10.69
CA THR A 99 -15.36 -1.45 11.14
C THR A 99 -15.68 -1.08 12.60
N LEU A 100 -14.71 -1.27 13.49
CA LEU A 100 -14.87 -0.96 14.91
C LEU A 100 -15.11 0.56 15.14
N ALA A 101 -14.37 1.41 14.44
CA ALA A 101 -14.53 2.86 14.52
C ALA A 101 -15.92 3.31 14.04
N LYS A 102 -16.40 2.70 12.95
CA LYS A 102 -17.73 2.95 12.40
C LYS A 102 -18.84 2.52 13.36
N GLU A 103 -18.72 1.34 13.96
CA GLU A 103 -19.67 0.82 14.94
C GLU A 103 -19.70 1.66 16.21
N ALA A 104 -18.56 2.22 16.62
CA ALA A 104 -18.44 3.16 17.72
C ALA A 104 -18.94 4.59 17.39
N GLY A 105 -19.41 4.84 16.17
CA GLY A 105 -19.90 6.15 15.75
C GLY A 105 -18.83 7.22 15.58
N LEU A 106 -17.55 6.83 15.34
CA LEU A 106 -16.48 7.79 15.10
C LEU A 106 -16.59 8.40 13.70
N GLU A 107 -16.18 9.66 13.56
CA GLU A 107 -16.12 10.30 12.26
C GLU A 107 -15.04 9.67 11.36
N LEU A 108 -15.44 9.38 10.12
CA LEU A 108 -14.57 8.87 9.07
C LEU A 108 -14.41 9.91 7.97
N GLY A 109 -13.25 9.91 7.31
CA GLY A 109 -12.93 10.83 6.25
C GLY A 109 -12.40 10.13 4.99
N PHE A 110 -11.27 10.61 4.46
CA PHE A 110 -10.71 10.15 3.19
C PHE A 110 -10.53 8.61 3.16
N LYS A 111 -11.09 7.97 2.14
CA LYS A 111 -11.10 6.51 1.97
C LYS A 111 -11.51 5.71 3.22
N GLY A 112 -12.31 6.30 4.10
CA GLY A 112 -12.76 5.68 5.33
C GLY A 112 -11.74 5.71 6.48
N GLY A 113 -10.70 6.50 6.39
CA GLY A 113 -9.78 6.76 7.51
C GLY A 113 -10.48 7.44 8.67
N VAL A 114 -10.12 7.08 9.91
CA VAL A 114 -10.66 7.72 11.11
C VAL A 114 -10.13 9.14 11.19
N LYS A 115 -11.01 10.13 11.32
CA LYS A 115 -10.61 11.52 11.53
C LYS A 115 -10.05 11.71 12.93
N VAL A 116 -8.93 12.41 13.01
CA VAL A 116 -8.28 12.77 14.27
C VAL A 116 -7.83 14.23 14.24
N ASP A 117 -7.73 14.83 15.41
CA ASP A 117 -7.11 16.15 15.59
C ASP A 117 -5.57 16.06 15.63
N ALA A 118 -4.91 17.19 15.82
CA ALA A 118 -3.46 17.25 15.94
C ALA A 118 -2.89 16.48 17.15
N GLN A 119 -3.73 16.12 18.11
CA GLN A 119 -3.38 15.31 19.26
C GLN A 119 -3.78 13.84 19.09
N MET A 120 -4.19 13.42 17.90
CA MET A 120 -4.67 12.08 17.57
C MET A 120 -5.97 11.68 18.28
N ARG A 121 -6.76 12.65 18.81
CA ARG A 121 -8.09 12.38 19.34
C ARG A 121 -9.09 12.24 18.22
N THR A 122 -9.99 11.29 18.36
CA THR A 122 -11.10 11.10 17.43
C THR A 122 -12.25 12.08 17.73
N SER A 123 -13.38 11.91 17.06
CA SER A 123 -14.63 12.64 17.40
C SER A 123 -15.16 12.34 18.82
N GLN A 124 -14.61 11.35 19.51
CA GLN A 124 -14.87 11.03 20.91
C GLN A 124 -13.61 11.34 21.73
N ALA A 125 -13.72 12.21 22.72
CA ALA A 125 -12.58 12.81 23.43
C ALA A 125 -11.63 11.80 24.10
N ASP A 126 -12.15 10.65 24.55
CA ASP A 126 -11.39 9.63 25.27
C ASP A 126 -10.88 8.50 24.34
N ILE A 127 -11.09 8.66 23.01
CA ILE A 127 -10.67 7.68 22.01
C ILE A 127 -9.63 8.32 21.09
N PHE A 128 -8.49 7.67 20.98
CA PHE A 128 -7.40 8.04 20.08
C PHE A 128 -7.30 7.04 18.94
N ALA A 129 -6.86 7.49 17.78
CA ALA A 129 -6.52 6.61 16.66
C ALA A 129 -5.20 7.04 16.01
N ILE A 130 -4.41 6.05 15.59
CA ILE A 130 -3.09 6.25 14.98
C ILE A 130 -2.82 5.22 13.89
N GLY A 131 -1.79 5.46 13.08
CA GLY A 131 -1.30 4.51 12.08
C GLY A 131 -2.19 4.44 10.85
N ASP A 132 -2.20 3.29 10.20
CA ASP A 132 -2.81 3.06 8.88
C ASP A 132 -4.32 3.29 8.85
N VAL A 133 -4.97 3.29 10.01
CA VAL A 133 -6.43 3.43 10.11
C VAL A 133 -6.91 4.88 10.04
N ILE A 134 -6.01 5.87 10.20
CA ILE A 134 -6.40 7.28 10.27
C ILE A 134 -6.31 8.02 8.94
N GLU A 135 -7.11 9.07 8.81
CA GLU A 135 -6.87 10.15 7.87
C GLU A 135 -5.73 11.04 8.39
N VAL A 136 -4.86 11.47 7.51
CA VAL A 136 -3.78 12.42 7.82
C VAL A 136 -3.81 13.60 6.85
N VAL A 137 -3.18 14.70 7.23
CA VAL A 137 -2.89 15.80 6.32
C VAL A 137 -1.54 15.53 5.65
N ASP A 138 -1.52 15.52 4.33
CA ASP A 138 -0.28 15.48 3.55
C ASP A 138 0.45 16.82 3.74
N ALA A 139 1.66 16.77 4.29
CA ALA A 139 2.44 17.97 4.61
C ALA A 139 2.89 18.76 3.37
N VAL A 140 2.88 18.16 2.18
CA VAL A 140 3.29 18.79 0.93
C VAL A 140 2.11 19.49 0.24
N THR A 141 0.98 18.78 0.12
CA THR A 141 -0.19 19.26 -0.61
C THR A 141 -1.23 19.96 0.26
N GLY A 142 -1.19 19.75 1.58
CA GLY A 142 -2.19 20.21 2.52
C GLY A 142 -3.52 19.43 2.46
N GLY A 143 -3.62 18.43 1.61
CA GLY A 143 -4.84 17.64 1.40
C GLY A 143 -5.00 16.50 2.39
N ALA A 144 -6.27 16.07 2.60
CA ALA A 144 -6.58 14.88 3.38
C ALA A 144 -6.19 13.61 2.59
N THR A 145 -5.51 12.68 3.25
CA THR A 145 -5.03 11.44 2.64
C THR A 145 -4.90 10.30 3.66
N ASN A 146 -4.53 9.11 3.20
CA ASN A 146 -4.03 8.01 4.03
C ASN A 146 -2.59 7.68 3.62
N ILE A 147 -1.69 7.62 4.60
CA ILE A 147 -0.27 7.28 4.38
C ILE A 147 0.07 6.09 5.28
N PRO A 148 -0.21 4.84 4.84
CA PRO A 148 0.00 3.64 5.62
C PRO A 148 1.48 3.24 5.61
N LEU A 149 2.27 3.90 6.45
CA LEU A 149 3.70 3.68 6.62
C LEU A 149 4.06 3.52 8.10
N ALA A 150 5.01 2.63 8.38
CA ALA A 150 5.44 2.31 9.74
C ALA A 150 6.04 3.51 10.48
N TRP A 151 6.80 4.37 9.78
CA TRP A 151 7.43 5.53 10.41
C TRP A 151 6.41 6.56 10.95
N PRO A 152 5.42 7.02 10.17
CA PRO A 152 4.36 7.89 10.71
C PRO A 152 3.63 7.25 11.88
N ALA A 153 3.25 5.98 11.77
CA ALA A 153 2.55 5.24 12.82
C ALA A 153 3.35 5.22 14.13
N ASN A 154 4.66 4.95 14.07
CA ASN A 154 5.54 4.98 15.25
C ASN A 154 5.61 6.38 15.89
N ARG A 155 5.71 7.43 15.08
CA ARG A 155 5.76 8.81 15.56
C ARG A 155 4.44 9.19 16.22
N GLN A 156 3.31 8.85 15.61
CA GLN A 156 1.98 9.08 16.14
C GLN A 156 1.77 8.37 17.48
N GLY A 157 2.24 7.11 17.60
CA GLY A 157 2.17 6.34 18.83
C GLY A 157 2.89 6.98 20.00
N ARG A 158 4.09 7.52 19.77
CA ARG A 158 4.84 8.27 20.80
C ARG A 158 4.12 9.55 21.19
N LEU A 159 3.64 10.31 20.20
CA LEU A 159 2.90 11.55 20.42
C LEU A 159 1.64 11.31 21.26
N VAL A 160 0.87 10.27 20.97
CA VAL A 160 -0.32 9.92 21.75
C VAL A 160 0.04 9.57 23.19
N ALA A 161 1.12 8.85 23.43
CA ALA A 161 1.60 8.54 24.77
C ALA A 161 1.92 9.84 25.56
N ASP A 162 2.58 10.80 24.92
CA ASP A 162 2.89 12.10 25.52
C ASP A 162 1.59 12.87 25.85
N VAL A 163 0.63 12.93 24.91
CA VAL A 163 -0.68 13.59 25.11
C VAL A 163 -1.45 12.96 26.27
N ILE A 164 -1.50 11.63 26.36
CA ILE A 164 -2.19 10.91 27.44
C ILE A 164 -1.52 11.22 28.81
N ASN A 165 -0.21 11.42 28.83
CA ASN A 165 0.54 11.82 30.03
C ASN A 165 0.43 13.33 30.34
N GLY A 166 -0.36 14.10 29.59
CA GLY A 166 -0.58 15.51 29.83
C GLY A 166 0.51 16.43 29.28
N LEU A 167 1.39 15.92 28.42
CA LEU A 167 2.40 16.75 27.75
C LEU A 167 1.76 17.45 26.53
N GLU A 168 2.22 18.66 26.25
CA GLU A 168 1.84 19.36 25.02
C GLU A 168 2.56 18.76 23.83
N ALA A 169 1.83 18.12 22.93
CA ALA A 169 2.32 17.55 21.69
C ALA A 169 1.28 17.72 20.58
N ALA A 170 1.76 17.95 19.36
CA ALA A 170 0.89 18.11 18.19
C ALA A 170 1.53 17.49 16.95
N TYR A 171 0.72 16.77 16.18
CA TYR A 171 1.12 16.20 14.89
C TYR A 171 0.94 17.23 13.77
N GLN A 172 2.00 17.46 13.01
CA GLN A 172 2.07 18.50 11.98
C GLN A 172 1.65 18.00 10.58
N GLY A 173 1.14 16.78 10.49
CA GLY A 173 0.87 16.10 9.22
C GLY A 173 1.95 15.08 8.85
N THR A 174 1.75 14.41 7.73
CA THR A 174 2.65 13.34 7.25
C THR A 174 3.24 13.72 5.90
N GLN A 175 4.56 13.66 5.78
CA GLN A 175 5.22 13.60 4.48
C GLN A 175 5.44 12.14 4.15
N GLY A 176 4.78 11.66 3.08
CA GLY A 176 4.95 10.28 2.60
C GLY A 176 6.32 10.13 1.95
N THR A 177 7.24 9.43 2.64
CA THR A 177 8.56 9.10 2.10
C THR A 177 8.75 7.60 2.16
N ALA A 178 9.10 7.00 1.03
CA ALA A 178 9.39 5.57 0.92
C ALA A 178 10.62 5.34 0.07
N VAL A 179 11.30 4.23 0.31
CA VAL A 179 12.43 3.74 -0.49
C VAL A 179 12.11 2.31 -0.89
N ALA A 180 12.21 2.01 -2.17
CA ALA A 180 12.12 0.65 -2.68
C ALA A 180 13.36 0.37 -3.54
N LYS A 181 13.89 -0.83 -3.43
CA LYS A 181 14.89 -1.38 -4.36
C LYS A 181 14.15 -2.09 -5.50
N VAL A 182 14.69 -2.01 -6.70
CA VAL A 182 14.13 -2.66 -7.90
C VAL A 182 15.25 -3.24 -8.75
#